data_389fe6b0ca2853187b5ad7e24a8099d1
#
_entry.id   389fe6b0ca2853187b5ad7e24a8099d1
#
_cell.length_a   1.000
_cell.length_b   1.000
_cell.length_c   1.000
_cell.angle_alpha   90.00
_cell.angle_beta   90.00
_cell.angle_gamma   90.00
#
_symmetry.space_group_name_H-M   'P 1'
#
loop_
_entity.id
_entity.type
_entity.pdbx_description
1 polymer ?
#
loop_
_entity_poly.entity_id
_entity_poly.type
_entity_poly.pdbx_seq_one_letter_code
_entity_poly.pdbx_strand_id
1 'polypeptide(L)'
;MSTLVKLEVSNCKRISFAEVDLEGNLVKIGGMNEQGKSSLMDSIRYLYGGAKAMPPMPLRKGEDAGYIKGVEDNGWVTIRKFGKGTTLEVRNEKGVLQKKPQDICDAKCGAISFDPLEFARMPKPKQGETLRQLKGIDNSDLDEQKLELESERTLIGRQVKSLKGELEGVKPSAIEATEEVSAAGLSAELERRVQVNMDNDFKRERLKEVATEYRGIQAEIDALTANLKHLEEEGQKLKVEVPELKDEDAEEIREQLSKVDEVNAAVRENKRGAEIKAKLALQAEAYEAHSTELEDIKQQRRDRLSATPWPIEGLGMDEDGNVTYKDLPFDEDQLSSKQIARVSAAIGFSLAPEPEMLQVMLIRNGSLFDKNALAELAAEAKRVGWLILLELVGEDGDVVMIDGQVKGA
;
A
#
# COMPACT_ATOMS: atom_id res chain seq x y z
N MET A 1 5.30 -28.10 -29.41
CA MET A 1 5.49 -28.58 -28.04
C MET A 1 6.50 -29.68 -28.08
N SER A 2 7.51 -29.65 -27.23
CA SER A 2 8.57 -30.68 -27.21
C SER A 2 8.85 -31.13 -25.77
N THR A 3 9.35 -32.35 -25.63
CA THR A 3 9.81 -32.90 -24.36
C THR A 3 11.28 -33.29 -24.47
N LEU A 4 11.94 -33.40 -23.32
CA LEU A 4 13.33 -33.86 -23.27
C LEU A 4 13.34 -35.40 -23.31
N VAL A 5 14.05 -35.99 -24.26
CA VAL A 5 14.14 -37.44 -24.39
C VAL A 5 15.50 -37.99 -23.99
N LYS A 6 16.53 -37.14 -23.96
CA LYS A 6 17.87 -37.56 -23.54
C LYS A 6 18.60 -36.43 -22.84
N LEU A 7 19.26 -36.74 -21.74
CA LEU A 7 20.10 -35.82 -20.97
C LEU A 7 21.48 -36.43 -20.76
N GLU A 8 22.51 -35.64 -21.10
CA GLU A 8 23.91 -36.02 -20.89
C GLU A 8 24.57 -34.88 -20.07
N VAL A 9 25.20 -35.24 -18.97
CA VAL A 9 25.82 -34.31 -18.04
C VAL A 9 27.23 -34.78 -17.72
N SER A 10 28.19 -33.88 -17.89
CA SER A 10 29.59 -34.16 -17.55
C SER A 10 30.13 -33.04 -16.66
N ASN A 11 30.77 -33.45 -15.56
CA ASN A 11 31.48 -32.58 -14.61
C ASN A 11 30.64 -31.41 -14.08
N CYS A 12 29.38 -31.67 -13.76
CA CYS A 12 28.45 -30.64 -13.22
C CYS A 12 28.15 -30.91 -11.75
N LYS A 13 28.52 -30.00 -10.88
CA LYS A 13 28.32 -30.11 -9.42
C LYS A 13 28.84 -31.45 -8.87
N ARG A 14 27.95 -32.34 -8.40
CA ARG A 14 28.31 -33.67 -7.91
C ARG A 14 28.43 -34.72 -9.01
N ILE A 15 27.95 -34.46 -10.23
CA ILE A 15 27.96 -35.41 -11.33
C ILE A 15 29.35 -35.42 -11.98
N SER A 16 29.93 -36.59 -12.11
CA SER A 16 31.11 -36.82 -12.95
C SER A 16 30.70 -37.06 -14.38
N PHE A 17 29.83 -38.05 -14.60
CA PHE A 17 29.20 -38.31 -15.87
C PHE A 17 27.84 -38.99 -15.66
N ALA A 18 26.84 -38.55 -16.38
CA ALA A 18 25.52 -39.17 -16.41
C ALA A 18 24.93 -39.04 -17.82
N GLU A 19 24.51 -40.14 -18.37
CA GLU A 19 23.73 -40.23 -19.60
C GLU A 19 22.40 -40.90 -19.27
N VAL A 20 21.30 -40.22 -19.56
CA VAL A 20 19.97 -40.69 -19.17
C VAL A 20 19.04 -40.59 -20.37
N ASP A 21 18.45 -41.69 -20.74
CA ASP A 21 17.31 -41.73 -21.64
C ASP A 21 16.02 -41.51 -20.82
N LEU A 22 15.24 -40.53 -21.20
CA LEU A 22 14.06 -40.08 -20.47
C LEU A 22 12.82 -40.67 -21.14
N GLU A 23 12.52 -41.93 -20.81
CA GLU A 23 11.39 -42.62 -21.40
C GLU A 23 10.11 -42.47 -20.60
N GLY A 24 8.99 -42.24 -21.30
CA GLY A 24 7.67 -42.06 -20.67
C GLY A 24 7.38 -40.67 -20.19
N ASN A 25 6.33 -40.52 -19.37
CA ASN A 25 5.85 -39.22 -18.88
C ASN A 25 6.21 -38.95 -17.42
N LEU A 26 6.69 -39.95 -16.69
CA LEU A 26 7.18 -39.83 -15.32
C LEU A 26 8.47 -40.65 -15.18
N VAL A 27 9.58 -39.97 -14.96
CA VAL A 27 10.90 -40.60 -14.73
C VAL A 27 11.30 -40.38 -13.29
N LYS A 28 11.49 -41.46 -12.55
CA LYS A 28 11.90 -41.44 -11.14
C LYS A 28 13.41 -41.50 -11.05
N ILE A 29 13.98 -40.49 -10.40
CA ILE A 29 15.43 -40.39 -10.15
C ILE A 29 15.68 -40.82 -8.70
N GLY A 30 16.14 -42.05 -8.54
CA GLY A 30 16.48 -42.66 -7.25
C GLY A 30 17.94 -42.48 -6.87
N GLY A 31 18.25 -42.85 -5.63
CA GLY A 31 19.58 -42.82 -5.04
C GLY A 31 19.56 -42.34 -3.60
N MET A 32 20.60 -42.68 -2.84
CA MET A 32 20.74 -42.15 -1.46
C MET A 32 21.02 -40.66 -1.47
N ASN A 33 20.98 -40.02 -0.29
CA ASN A 33 21.33 -38.62 -0.17
C ASN A 33 22.76 -38.37 -0.65
N GLU A 34 22.98 -37.21 -1.25
CA GLU A 34 24.28 -36.75 -1.76
C GLU A 34 24.82 -37.48 -3.00
N GLN A 35 24.08 -38.37 -3.61
CA GLN A 35 24.51 -39.16 -4.78
C GLN A 35 24.40 -38.42 -6.14
N GLY A 36 23.93 -37.18 -6.14
CA GLY A 36 23.90 -36.36 -7.36
C GLY A 36 22.51 -36.19 -7.99
N LYS A 37 21.43 -36.76 -7.40
CA LYS A 37 20.04 -36.62 -7.91
C LYS A 37 19.63 -35.18 -8.18
N SER A 38 19.71 -34.31 -7.15
CA SER A 38 19.36 -32.90 -7.29
C SER A 38 20.29 -32.20 -8.28
N SER A 39 21.56 -32.63 -8.41
CA SER A 39 22.48 -32.06 -9.40
C SER A 39 22.08 -32.42 -10.83
N LEU A 40 21.50 -33.61 -11.04
CA LEU A 40 20.96 -34.05 -12.34
C LEU A 40 19.73 -33.20 -12.72
N MET A 41 18.81 -33.00 -11.81
CA MET A 41 17.64 -32.13 -12.02
C MET A 41 18.05 -30.67 -12.23
N ASP A 42 18.95 -30.15 -11.42
CA ASP A 42 19.50 -28.81 -11.58
C ASP A 42 20.17 -28.62 -12.94
N SER A 43 20.80 -29.63 -13.50
CA SER A 43 21.47 -29.53 -14.80
C SER A 43 20.49 -29.16 -15.93
N ILE A 44 19.23 -29.60 -15.85
CA ILE A 44 18.21 -29.21 -16.82
C ILE A 44 17.88 -27.71 -16.68
N ARG A 45 17.75 -27.22 -15.43
CA ARG A 45 17.56 -25.79 -15.19
C ARG A 45 18.74 -24.96 -15.69
N TYR A 46 19.97 -25.45 -15.52
CA TYR A 46 21.17 -24.77 -16.00
C TYR A 46 21.26 -24.77 -17.52
N LEU A 47 20.86 -25.87 -18.16
CA LEU A 47 20.90 -26.00 -19.62
C LEU A 47 20.09 -24.89 -20.29
N TYR A 48 18.88 -24.65 -19.85
CA TYR A 48 17.95 -23.71 -20.46
C TYR A 48 17.96 -22.31 -19.77
N GLY A 49 17.98 -22.23 -18.46
CA GLY A 49 17.82 -20.98 -17.71
C GLY A 49 19.03 -20.03 -17.70
N GLY A 50 20.14 -20.45 -18.31
CA GLY A 50 21.31 -19.58 -18.50
C GLY A 50 22.02 -19.16 -17.22
N ALA A 51 22.74 -18.04 -17.30
CA ALA A 51 23.56 -17.53 -16.20
C ALA A 51 22.76 -17.23 -14.92
N LYS A 52 21.48 -16.88 -15.05
CA LYS A 52 20.59 -16.59 -13.90
C LYS A 52 20.23 -17.85 -13.10
N ALA A 53 20.18 -18.99 -13.76
CA ALA A 53 19.86 -20.28 -13.14
C ALA A 53 21.09 -21.03 -12.62
N MET A 54 22.29 -20.70 -13.14
CA MET A 54 23.54 -21.39 -12.78
C MET A 54 24.09 -20.90 -11.44
N PRO A 55 24.63 -21.80 -10.59
CA PRO A 55 25.37 -21.39 -9.39
C PRO A 55 26.70 -20.75 -9.77
N PRO A 56 27.33 -19.98 -8.86
CA PRO A 56 28.65 -19.39 -9.11
C PRO A 56 29.75 -20.41 -9.48
N MET A 57 29.62 -21.65 -8.99
CA MET A 57 30.54 -22.75 -9.29
C MET A 57 29.76 -23.96 -9.81
N PRO A 58 29.42 -24.01 -11.10
CA PRO A 58 28.69 -25.13 -11.69
C PRO A 58 29.58 -26.37 -11.93
N LEU A 59 30.88 -26.18 -12.07
CA LEU A 59 31.87 -27.21 -12.39
C LEU A 59 32.13 -28.10 -11.17
N ARG A 60 32.31 -29.39 -11.42
CA ARG A 60 32.70 -30.36 -10.40
C ARG A 60 34.09 -29.99 -9.85
N LYS A 61 34.28 -30.09 -8.54
CA LYS A 61 35.54 -29.76 -7.88
C LYS A 61 36.69 -30.64 -8.45
N GLY A 62 37.73 -29.99 -8.92
CA GLY A 62 38.91 -30.65 -9.50
C GLY A 62 38.90 -30.83 -11.00
N GLU A 63 37.82 -30.39 -11.66
CA GLU A 63 37.67 -30.51 -13.12
C GLU A 63 37.83 -29.13 -13.78
N ASP A 64 38.35 -29.13 -15.01
CA ASP A 64 38.63 -27.92 -15.78
C ASP A 64 37.50 -27.54 -16.74
N ALA A 65 36.68 -28.48 -17.13
CA ALA A 65 35.57 -28.30 -18.06
C ALA A 65 34.43 -29.29 -17.80
N GLY A 66 33.22 -28.87 -18.11
CA GLY A 66 32.02 -29.66 -18.04
C GLY A 66 31.00 -29.22 -19.09
N TYR A 67 30.00 -30.04 -19.29
CA TYR A 67 28.90 -29.74 -20.19
C TYR A 67 27.60 -30.40 -19.77
N ILE A 68 26.51 -29.82 -20.27
CA ILE A 68 25.17 -30.41 -20.22
C ILE A 68 24.63 -30.41 -21.64
N LYS A 69 24.06 -31.55 -22.07
CA LYS A 69 23.47 -31.69 -23.38
C LYS A 69 22.07 -32.29 -23.22
N GLY A 70 21.08 -31.67 -23.78
CA GLY A 70 19.71 -32.12 -23.86
C GLY A 70 19.33 -32.40 -25.32
N VAL A 71 18.61 -33.48 -25.54
CA VAL A 71 18.00 -33.84 -26.84
C VAL A 71 16.49 -33.86 -26.64
N GLU A 72 15.79 -33.17 -27.51
CA GLU A 72 14.32 -33.09 -27.50
C GLU A 72 13.72 -34.10 -28.48
N ASP A 73 12.47 -34.49 -28.25
CA ASP A 73 11.71 -35.44 -29.10
C ASP A 73 11.54 -34.95 -30.56
N ASN A 74 11.56 -33.62 -30.77
CA ASN A 74 11.52 -33.01 -32.09
C ASN A 74 12.90 -32.91 -32.77
N GLY A 75 13.94 -33.54 -32.19
CA GLY A 75 15.30 -33.57 -32.72
C GLY A 75 16.16 -32.33 -32.44
N TRP A 76 15.67 -31.35 -31.67
CA TRP A 76 16.49 -30.24 -31.26
C TRP A 76 17.51 -30.65 -30.21
N VAL A 77 18.70 -30.07 -30.27
CA VAL A 77 19.83 -30.37 -29.36
C VAL A 77 20.33 -29.06 -28.76
N THR A 78 20.32 -29.00 -27.44
CA THR A 78 20.87 -27.87 -26.66
C THR A 78 22.09 -28.33 -25.90
N ILE A 79 23.21 -27.61 -25.99
CA ILE A 79 24.48 -27.94 -25.32
C ILE A 79 25.00 -26.70 -24.61
N ARG A 80 25.20 -26.79 -23.31
CA ARG A 80 25.87 -25.77 -22.52
C ARG A 80 27.19 -26.30 -21.98
N LYS A 81 28.28 -25.64 -22.33
CA LYS A 81 29.62 -25.98 -21.85
C LYS A 81 30.06 -24.89 -20.84
N PHE A 82 30.78 -25.30 -19.82
CA PHE A 82 31.32 -24.43 -18.79
C PHE A 82 32.70 -24.85 -18.33
N GLY A 83 33.51 -23.90 -17.86
CA GLY A 83 34.90 -24.06 -17.47
C GLY A 83 35.57 -22.69 -17.35
N LYS A 84 36.57 -22.40 -18.19
CA LYS A 84 37.16 -21.03 -18.28
C LYS A 84 36.18 -19.96 -18.77
N GLY A 85 35.04 -20.38 -19.31
CA GLY A 85 33.92 -19.57 -19.77
C GLY A 85 32.70 -20.44 -19.97
N THR A 86 31.56 -19.83 -20.30
CA THR A 86 30.32 -20.54 -20.60
C THR A 86 29.94 -20.32 -22.06
N THR A 87 29.64 -21.39 -22.79
CA THR A 87 29.13 -21.32 -24.16
C THR A 87 27.82 -22.09 -24.26
N LEU A 88 26.93 -21.64 -25.14
CA LEU A 88 25.64 -22.24 -25.41
C LEU A 88 25.49 -22.48 -26.91
N GLU A 89 25.17 -23.67 -27.30
CA GLU A 89 24.84 -24.07 -28.67
C GLU A 89 23.44 -24.65 -28.69
N VAL A 90 22.60 -24.21 -29.62
CA VAL A 90 21.28 -24.77 -29.91
C VAL A 90 21.25 -25.16 -31.39
N ARG A 91 20.90 -26.37 -31.69
CA ARG A 91 20.79 -26.91 -33.03
C ARG A 91 19.35 -27.40 -33.26
N ASN A 92 18.78 -27.08 -34.43
CA ASN A 92 17.46 -27.55 -34.80
C ASN A 92 17.51 -29.04 -35.26
N GLU A 93 16.36 -29.59 -35.67
CA GLU A 93 16.21 -30.96 -36.14
C GLU A 93 17.11 -31.32 -37.34
N LYS A 94 17.57 -30.33 -38.10
CA LYS A 94 18.49 -30.47 -39.22
C LYS A 94 19.97 -30.35 -38.81
N GLY A 95 20.25 -30.21 -37.53
CA GLY A 95 21.60 -30.03 -36.99
C GLY A 95 22.17 -28.59 -37.20
N VAL A 96 21.39 -27.66 -37.72
CA VAL A 96 21.82 -26.27 -37.99
C VAL A 96 21.91 -25.47 -36.71
N LEU A 97 23.10 -24.87 -36.48
CA LEU A 97 23.34 -23.99 -35.34
C LEU A 97 22.45 -22.76 -35.40
N GLN A 98 21.76 -22.49 -34.32
CA GLN A 98 20.83 -21.36 -34.23
C GLN A 98 21.55 -20.09 -33.75
N LYS A 99 21.08 -18.92 -34.27
CA LYS A 99 21.48 -17.60 -33.78
C LYS A 99 20.72 -17.28 -32.50
N LYS A 100 21.34 -16.50 -31.61
CA LYS A 100 20.76 -16.11 -30.32
C LYS A 100 20.24 -17.30 -29.49
N PRO A 101 21.10 -18.28 -29.18
CA PRO A 101 20.69 -19.51 -28.52
C PRO A 101 20.04 -19.30 -27.15
N GLN A 102 20.37 -18.19 -26.44
CA GLN A 102 19.77 -17.91 -25.13
C GLN A 102 18.29 -17.47 -25.27
N ASP A 103 17.96 -16.66 -26.26
CA ASP A 103 16.56 -16.24 -26.49
C ASP A 103 15.65 -17.47 -26.73
N ILE A 104 16.17 -18.46 -27.45
CA ILE A 104 15.46 -19.73 -27.68
C ILE A 104 15.32 -20.53 -26.38
N CYS A 105 16.36 -20.59 -25.57
CA CYS A 105 16.30 -21.28 -24.29
C CYS A 105 15.37 -20.57 -23.30
N ASP A 106 15.34 -19.25 -23.29
CA ASP A 106 14.46 -18.45 -22.43
C ASP A 106 12.98 -18.69 -22.79
N ALA A 107 12.64 -18.76 -24.08
CA ALA A 107 11.29 -19.13 -24.52
C ALA A 107 10.88 -20.56 -24.09
N LYS A 108 11.85 -21.49 -24.01
CA LYS A 108 11.61 -22.86 -23.56
C LYS A 108 11.54 -23.02 -22.05
N CYS A 109 12.09 -22.08 -21.29
CA CYS A 109 12.41 -22.26 -19.87
C CYS A 109 11.19 -22.12 -18.92
N GLY A 110 10.07 -21.55 -19.38
CA GLY A 110 8.97 -21.13 -18.49
C GLY A 110 8.54 -22.19 -17.48
N ALA A 111 8.21 -23.39 -17.97
CA ALA A 111 7.74 -24.49 -17.12
C ALA A 111 8.86 -25.20 -16.32
N ILE A 112 10.08 -25.23 -16.84
CA ILE A 112 11.25 -25.86 -16.18
C ILE A 112 11.61 -25.11 -14.89
N SER A 113 11.28 -23.82 -14.82
CA SER A 113 11.52 -22.99 -13.65
C SER A 113 10.50 -23.20 -12.53
N PHE A 114 9.39 -23.87 -12.81
CA PHE A 114 8.34 -24.12 -11.83
C PHE A 114 8.57 -25.47 -11.13
N ASP A 115 8.87 -25.43 -9.84
CA ASP A 115 8.83 -26.59 -8.97
C ASP A 115 7.53 -26.55 -8.14
N PRO A 116 6.61 -27.51 -8.32
CA PRO A 116 5.32 -27.52 -7.62
C PRO A 116 5.47 -27.48 -6.09
N LEU A 117 6.45 -28.17 -5.54
CA LEU A 117 6.65 -28.23 -4.09
C LEU A 117 7.36 -26.97 -3.55
N GLU A 118 8.23 -26.34 -4.35
CA GLU A 118 8.80 -25.02 -4.01
C GLU A 118 7.71 -23.96 -4.01
N PHE A 119 6.80 -23.99 -4.98
CA PHE A 119 5.64 -23.08 -5.02
C PHE A 119 4.82 -23.17 -3.73
N ALA A 120 4.49 -24.37 -3.27
CA ALA A 120 3.72 -24.58 -2.05
C ALA A 120 4.39 -24.01 -0.78
N ARG A 121 5.72 -23.92 -0.78
CA ARG A 121 6.53 -23.40 0.34
C ARG A 121 6.84 -21.91 0.25
N MET A 122 6.47 -21.27 -0.85
CA MET A 122 6.64 -19.81 -0.97
C MET A 122 5.79 -19.06 0.05
N PRO A 123 6.22 -17.88 0.52
CA PRO A 123 5.35 -16.98 1.27
C PRO A 123 4.06 -16.69 0.52
N LYS A 124 2.91 -16.64 1.23
CA LYS A 124 1.58 -16.47 0.63
C LYS A 124 1.48 -15.34 -0.42
N PRO A 125 2.01 -14.11 -0.16
CA PRO A 125 1.98 -13.04 -1.17
C PRO A 125 2.72 -13.42 -2.45
N LYS A 126 3.83 -14.16 -2.34
CA LYS A 126 4.63 -14.59 -3.47
C LYS A 126 3.99 -15.73 -4.26
N GLN A 127 3.28 -16.64 -3.58
CA GLN A 127 2.45 -17.65 -4.24
C GLN A 127 1.39 -16.98 -5.14
N GLY A 128 0.67 -16.00 -4.56
CA GLY A 128 -0.36 -15.26 -5.27
C GLY A 128 0.19 -14.49 -6.47
N GLU A 129 1.31 -13.79 -6.30
CA GLU A 129 2.00 -13.09 -7.38
C GLU A 129 2.42 -14.07 -8.49
N THR A 130 3.08 -15.17 -8.14
CA THR A 130 3.52 -16.19 -9.09
C THR A 130 2.34 -16.76 -9.88
N LEU A 131 1.23 -17.08 -9.21
CA LEU A 131 0.05 -17.63 -9.87
C LEU A 131 -0.61 -16.63 -10.81
N ARG A 132 -0.67 -15.34 -10.44
CA ARG A 132 -1.16 -14.26 -11.32
C ARG A 132 -0.28 -14.12 -12.55
N GLN A 133 1.03 -14.06 -12.39
CA GLN A 133 1.97 -13.98 -13.50
C GLN A 133 1.84 -15.15 -14.46
N LEU A 134 1.73 -16.39 -13.94
CA LEU A 134 1.55 -17.60 -14.73
C LEU A 134 0.23 -17.63 -15.52
N LYS A 135 -0.79 -16.97 -15.00
CA LYS A 135 -2.12 -16.84 -15.65
C LYS A 135 -2.27 -15.59 -16.50
N GLY A 136 -1.24 -14.75 -16.57
CA GLY A 136 -1.30 -13.49 -17.30
C GLY A 136 -2.30 -12.49 -16.70
N ILE A 137 -2.61 -12.62 -15.41
CA ILE A 137 -3.48 -11.66 -14.70
C ILE A 137 -2.63 -10.46 -14.35
N ASP A 138 -2.83 -9.38 -15.08
CA ASP A 138 -2.20 -8.10 -14.79
C ASP A 138 -3.13 -7.26 -13.91
N ASN A 139 -2.65 -6.90 -12.72
CA ASN A 139 -3.31 -6.02 -11.79
C ASN A 139 -2.45 -4.77 -11.50
N SER A 140 -1.41 -4.52 -12.29
CA SER A 140 -0.49 -3.41 -12.06
C SER A 140 -1.20 -2.06 -11.98
N ASP A 141 -2.22 -1.85 -12.81
CA ASP A 141 -3.09 -0.69 -12.81
C ASP A 141 -3.86 -0.52 -11.48
N LEU A 142 -4.40 -1.61 -10.96
CA LEU A 142 -5.14 -1.61 -9.68
C LEU A 142 -4.18 -1.53 -8.48
N ASP A 143 -2.97 -2.08 -8.58
CA ASP A 143 -1.96 -1.99 -7.54
C ASP A 143 -1.42 -0.56 -7.41
N GLU A 144 -1.23 0.15 -8.53
CA GLU A 144 -0.83 1.56 -8.56
C GLU A 144 -1.93 2.45 -7.96
N GLN A 145 -3.18 2.31 -8.42
CA GLN A 145 -4.33 3.04 -7.86
C GLN A 145 -4.51 2.79 -6.36
N LYS A 146 -4.38 1.54 -5.92
CA LYS A 146 -4.46 1.19 -4.51
C LYS A 146 -3.38 1.89 -3.69
N LEU A 147 -2.13 1.90 -4.15
CA LEU A 147 -1.01 2.53 -3.46
C LEU A 147 -1.22 4.05 -3.31
N GLU A 148 -1.70 4.70 -4.38
CA GLU A 148 -2.00 6.12 -4.39
C GLU A 148 -3.11 6.44 -3.37
N LEU A 149 -4.25 5.75 -3.46
CA LEU A 149 -5.39 5.94 -2.55
C LEU A 149 -5.05 5.62 -1.09
N GLU A 150 -4.26 4.57 -0.80
CA GLU A 150 -3.80 4.26 0.55
C GLU A 150 -2.91 5.37 1.12
N SER A 151 -2.06 5.98 0.29
CA SER A 151 -1.21 7.08 0.70
C SER A 151 -2.02 8.34 1.02
N GLU A 152 -2.97 8.70 0.15
CA GLU A 152 -3.88 9.83 0.34
C GLU A 152 -4.78 9.64 1.56
N ARG A 153 -5.41 8.47 1.69
CA ARG A 153 -6.24 8.14 2.85
C ARG A 153 -5.45 8.22 4.16
N THR A 154 -4.19 7.78 4.16
CA THR A 154 -3.32 7.85 5.34
C THR A 154 -3.03 9.30 5.72
N LEU A 155 -2.77 10.17 4.72
CA LEU A 155 -2.54 11.60 4.93
C LEU A 155 -3.79 12.26 5.51
N ILE A 156 -4.94 12.02 4.88
CA ILE A 156 -6.25 12.55 5.33
C ILE A 156 -6.57 12.04 6.74
N GLY A 157 -6.34 10.76 7.03
CA GLY A 157 -6.56 10.20 8.36
C GLY A 157 -5.73 10.89 9.46
N ARG A 158 -4.49 11.28 9.17
CA ARG A 158 -3.66 12.09 10.08
C ARG A 158 -4.23 13.49 10.28
N GLN A 159 -4.71 14.13 9.21
CA GLN A 159 -5.34 15.45 9.28
C GLN A 159 -6.65 15.40 10.09
N VAL A 160 -7.50 14.39 9.87
CA VAL A 160 -8.72 14.16 10.65
C VAL A 160 -8.40 13.98 12.13
N LYS A 161 -7.37 13.19 12.47
CA LYS A 161 -6.94 13.02 13.86
C LYS A 161 -6.43 14.32 14.49
N SER A 162 -5.65 15.10 13.74
CA SER A 162 -5.17 16.42 14.19
C SER A 162 -6.33 17.37 14.45
N LEU A 163 -7.25 17.50 13.49
CA LEU A 163 -8.41 18.38 13.61
C LEU A 163 -9.36 17.98 14.75
N LYS A 164 -9.54 16.67 15.01
CA LYS A 164 -10.28 16.18 16.18
C LYS A 164 -9.62 16.63 17.48
N GLY A 165 -8.30 16.49 17.59
CA GLY A 165 -7.55 16.94 18.76
C GLY A 165 -7.60 18.46 18.95
N GLU A 166 -7.55 19.23 17.85
CA GLU A 166 -7.71 20.68 17.89
C GLU A 166 -9.13 21.07 18.33
N LEU A 167 -10.14 20.38 17.82
CA LEU A 167 -11.55 20.63 18.19
C LEU A 167 -11.82 20.31 19.66
N GLU A 168 -11.22 19.24 20.22
CA GLU A 168 -11.31 18.92 21.66
C GLU A 168 -10.68 20.00 22.54
N GLY A 169 -9.67 20.71 22.01
CA GLY A 169 -9.02 21.85 22.67
C GLY A 169 -9.85 23.15 22.64
N VAL A 170 -10.84 23.24 21.75
CA VAL A 170 -11.74 24.41 21.66
C VAL A 170 -12.73 24.38 22.83
N LYS A 171 -12.65 25.35 23.72
CA LYS A 171 -13.60 25.51 24.83
C LYS A 171 -14.80 26.31 24.32
N PRO A 172 -15.96 25.67 24.14
CA PRO A 172 -17.15 26.43 23.76
C PRO A 172 -17.47 27.47 24.84
N SER A 173 -17.58 28.73 24.46
CA SER A 173 -18.03 29.81 25.34
C SER A 173 -19.56 29.82 25.38
N ALA A 174 -20.11 30.07 26.54
CA ALA A 174 -21.54 30.31 26.72
C ALA A 174 -22.01 31.67 26.14
N ILE A 175 -21.07 32.48 25.63
CA ILE A 175 -21.37 33.79 25.05
C ILE A 175 -21.78 33.58 23.58
N GLU A 176 -23.03 33.82 23.26
CA GLU A 176 -23.61 33.69 21.90
C GLU A 176 -23.35 34.97 21.05
N ALA A 177 -22.16 35.54 21.11
CA ALA A 177 -21.79 36.66 20.25
C ALA A 177 -21.23 36.21 18.92
N THR A 178 -21.72 36.72 17.82
CA THR A 178 -21.30 36.38 16.44
C THR A 178 -20.30 37.36 15.87
N GLU A 179 -20.17 38.55 16.47
CA GLU A 179 -19.27 39.61 16.00
C GLU A 179 -18.43 40.16 17.16
N GLU A 180 -17.22 40.57 16.84
CA GLU A 180 -16.33 41.25 17.79
C GLU A 180 -16.80 42.67 18.06
N VAL A 181 -16.82 43.04 19.33
CA VAL A 181 -17.16 44.41 19.75
C VAL A 181 -15.91 45.30 19.64
N SER A 182 -16.02 46.41 18.96
CA SER A 182 -14.91 47.38 18.83
C SER A 182 -14.65 48.12 20.14
N ALA A 183 -13.61 47.77 20.85
CA ALA A 183 -13.14 48.49 22.04
C ALA A 183 -12.85 49.95 21.75
N ALA A 184 -12.29 50.27 20.58
CA ALA A 184 -12.03 51.64 20.16
C ALA A 184 -13.31 52.44 19.97
N GLY A 185 -14.37 51.83 19.40
CA GLY A 185 -15.69 52.47 19.25
C GLY A 185 -16.34 52.76 20.60
N LEU A 186 -16.31 51.78 21.53
CA LEU A 186 -16.84 51.97 22.89
C LEU A 186 -16.04 53.02 23.69
N SER A 187 -14.70 53.05 23.55
CA SER A 187 -13.85 54.05 24.20
C SER A 187 -14.14 55.47 23.70
N ALA A 188 -14.30 55.65 22.37
CA ALA A 188 -14.67 56.97 21.81
C ALA A 188 -16.04 57.42 22.28
N GLU A 189 -17.03 56.53 22.38
CA GLU A 189 -18.34 56.85 22.90
C GLU A 189 -18.30 57.16 24.40
N LEU A 190 -17.48 56.42 25.17
CA LEU A 190 -17.25 56.75 26.58
C LEU A 190 -16.61 58.14 26.75
N GLU A 191 -15.55 58.45 25.98
CA GLU A 191 -14.92 59.82 26.02
C GLU A 191 -15.91 60.91 25.66
N ARG A 192 -16.74 60.72 24.63
CA ARG A 192 -17.80 61.67 24.26
C ARG A 192 -18.78 61.91 25.41
N ARG A 193 -19.28 60.83 26.06
CA ARG A 193 -20.21 60.95 27.21
C ARG A 193 -19.56 61.60 28.41
N VAL A 194 -18.30 61.26 28.71
CA VAL A 194 -17.54 61.88 29.81
C VAL A 194 -17.37 63.37 29.55
N GLN A 195 -17.03 63.74 28.30
CA GLN A 195 -16.90 65.18 27.96
C GLN A 195 -18.22 65.95 28.13
N VAL A 196 -19.34 65.35 27.66
CA VAL A 196 -20.69 65.97 27.85
C VAL A 196 -21.01 66.14 29.34
N ASN A 197 -20.72 65.12 30.16
CA ASN A 197 -20.97 65.18 31.60
C ASN A 197 -20.09 66.24 32.30
N MET A 198 -18.79 66.29 31.90
CA MET A 198 -17.90 67.36 32.40
C MET A 198 -18.40 68.78 32.06
N ASP A 199 -18.86 68.95 30.81
CA ASP A 199 -19.43 70.25 30.37
C ASP A 199 -20.72 70.60 31.16
N ASN A 200 -21.55 69.57 31.41
CA ASN A 200 -22.76 69.74 32.23
C ASN A 200 -22.42 70.07 33.71
N ASP A 201 -21.42 69.37 34.28
CA ASP A 201 -20.98 69.70 35.66
C ASP A 201 -20.38 71.09 35.76
N PHE A 202 -19.58 71.50 34.77
CA PHE A 202 -19.08 72.86 34.69
C PHE A 202 -20.22 73.88 34.66
N LYS A 203 -21.26 73.63 33.84
CA LYS A 203 -22.45 74.57 33.82
C LYS A 203 -23.22 74.60 35.15
N ARG A 204 -23.35 73.40 35.81
CA ARG A 204 -23.99 73.33 37.16
C ARG A 204 -23.18 74.05 38.20
N GLU A 205 -21.88 73.97 38.20
CA GLU A 205 -21.02 74.66 39.17
C GLU A 205 -21.02 76.18 38.90
N ARG A 206 -20.98 76.56 37.61
CA ARG A 206 -21.09 77.95 37.21
C ARG A 206 -22.42 78.56 37.65
N LEU A 207 -23.54 77.83 37.59
CA LEU A 207 -24.84 78.28 38.12
C LEU A 207 -24.77 78.46 39.62
N LYS A 208 -24.09 77.63 40.40
CA LYS A 208 -23.90 77.79 41.86
C LYS A 208 -23.07 79.03 42.18
N GLU A 209 -21.97 79.22 41.42
CA GLU A 209 -21.11 80.41 41.56
C GLU A 209 -21.93 81.71 41.31
N VAL A 210 -22.62 81.72 40.16
CA VAL A 210 -23.46 82.86 39.81
C VAL A 210 -24.56 83.11 40.86
N ALA A 211 -25.19 82.03 41.39
CA ALA A 211 -26.19 82.17 42.46
C ALA A 211 -25.57 82.68 43.79
N THR A 212 -24.28 82.38 44.04
CA THR A 212 -23.54 82.83 45.22
C THR A 212 -23.09 84.30 45.03
N GLU A 213 -22.56 84.62 43.85
CA GLU A 213 -22.23 86.00 43.45
C GLU A 213 -23.47 86.84 43.44
N TYR A 214 -24.62 86.39 42.96
CA TYR A 214 -25.91 87.07 43.02
C TYR A 214 -26.33 87.42 44.46
N ARG A 215 -26.15 86.45 45.43
CA ARG A 215 -26.44 86.72 46.85
C ARG A 215 -25.46 87.70 47.48
N GLY A 216 -24.16 87.67 47.09
CA GLY A 216 -23.15 88.66 47.50
C GLY A 216 -23.43 90.07 46.95
N ILE A 217 -23.82 90.13 45.68
CA ILE A 217 -24.12 91.32 44.96
C ILE A 217 -25.46 91.99 45.41
N GLN A 218 -26.38 91.17 45.97
CA GLN A 218 -27.61 91.67 46.58
C GLN A 218 -27.30 92.63 47.77
N ALA A 219 -26.12 92.51 48.36
CA ALA A 219 -25.60 93.45 49.39
C ALA A 219 -24.91 94.70 48.80
N GLU A 220 -24.51 94.69 47.53
CA GLU A 220 -23.89 95.77 46.77
C GLU A 220 -24.88 96.47 45.80
N ILE A 221 -26.15 96.12 45.91
CA ILE A 221 -27.25 96.39 44.93
C ILE A 221 -27.47 97.81 44.57
N ASP A 222 -27.12 98.82 45.42
CA ASP A 222 -27.36 100.23 45.11
C ASP A 222 -26.33 100.87 44.16
N ALA A 223 -25.19 100.10 43.87
CA ALA A 223 -24.12 100.60 42.98
C ALA A 223 -24.03 99.85 41.63
N LEU A 224 -24.70 98.75 41.43
CA LEU A 224 -24.46 97.82 40.30
C LEU A 224 -25.73 97.44 39.52
N THR A 225 -26.79 98.25 39.55
CA THR A 225 -28.06 97.96 38.86
C THR A 225 -27.90 97.72 37.32
N ALA A 226 -26.80 98.19 36.73
CA ALA A 226 -26.50 97.99 35.32
C ALA A 226 -25.89 96.54 35.04
N ASN A 227 -25.12 96.00 36.02
CA ASN A 227 -24.56 94.62 35.88
C ASN A 227 -25.57 93.56 36.28
N LEU A 228 -26.52 93.91 37.16
CA LEU A 228 -27.58 93.02 37.61
C LEU A 228 -28.41 92.48 36.42
N LYS A 229 -28.74 93.38 35.50
CA LYS A 229 -29.56 93.03 34.36
C LYS A 229 -28.85 92.02 33.42
N HIS A 230 -27.51 92.15 33.26
CA HIS A 230 -26.73 91.24 32.48
C HIS A 230 -26.62 89.83 33.13
N LEU A 231 -26.34 89.79 34.45
CA LEU A 231 -26.28 88.59 35.24
C LEU A 231 -27.64 87.87 35.37
N GLU A 232 -28.73 88.64 35.48
CA GLU A 232 -30.10 88.12 35.46
C GLU A 232 -30.42 87.47 34.13
N GLU A 233 -30.02 88.08 32.99
CA GLU A 233 -30.21 87.54 31.66
C GLU A 233 -29.36 86.25 31.48
N GLU A 234 -28.10 86.27 31.95
CA GLU A 234 -27.23 85.08 31.93
C GLU A 234 -27.76 84.00 32.89
N GLY A 235 -28.16 84.37 34.12
CA GLY A 235 -28.76 83.43 35.07
C GLY A 235 -30.09 82.85 34.59
N GLN A 236 -30.89 83.64 33.87
CA GLN A 236 -32.13 83.14 33.24
C GLN A 236 -31.84 82.16 32.15
N LYS A 237 -30.81 82.37 31.30
CA LYS A 237 -30.40 81.46 30.28
C LYS A 237 -29.92 80.14 30.90
N LEU A 238 -29.03 80.22 31.92
CA LEU A 238 -28.52 79.03 32.62
C LEU A 238 -29.63 78.29 33.38
N LYS A 239 -30.63 79.00 33.97
CA LYS A 239 -31.78 78.36 34.62
C LYS A 239 -32.66 77.59 33.65
N VAL A 240 -32.73 78.00 32.40
CA VAL A 240 -33.47 77.29 31.35
C VAL A 240 -32.63 76.11 30.84
N GLU A 241 -31.32 76.31 30.60
CA GLU A 241 -30.43 75.30 30.04
C GLU A 241 -30.13 74.16 31.03
N VAL A 242 -29.85 74.46 32.33
CA VAL A 242 -29.43 73.42 33.31
C VAL A 242 -30.52 72.39 33.59
N PRO A 243 -31.83 72.71 33.66
CA PRO A 243 -32.86 71.67 33.81
C PRO A 243 -32.99 70.75 32.60
N GLU A 244 -32.54 71.19 31.41
CA GLU A 244 -32.60 70.45 30.17
C GLU A 244 -31.35 69.62 29.95
N LEU A 245 -30.27 69.81 30.73
CA LEU A 245 -29.05 69.06 30.66
C LEU A 245 -29.33 67.57 31.08
N LYS A 246 -29.07 66.65 30.15
CA LYS A 246 -29.13 65.20 30.40
C LYS A 246 -27.74 64.68 30.36
N ASP A 247 -27.33 64.13 31.47
CA ASP A 247 -26.09 63.35 31.47
C ASP A 247 -26.30 61.99 30.72
N GLU A 248 -25.33 61.62 29.93
CA GLU A 248 -25.37 60.34 29.28
C GLU A 248 -24.83 59.32 30.27
N ASP A 249 -25.52 58.18 30.35
CA ASP A 249 -25.07 57.05 31.18
C ASP A 249 -23.81 56.43 30.57
N ALA A 250 -22.70 56.61 31.25
CA ALA A 250 -21.39 56.04 30.86
C ALA A 250 -21.11 54.73 31.55
N GLU A 251 -21.90 54.33 32.55
CA GLU A 251 -21.65 53.10 33.34
C GLU A 251 -21.90 51.90 32.51
N GLU A 252 -22.93 51.87 31.66
CA GLU A 252 -23.21 50.79 30.74
C GLU A 252 -22.06 50.56 29.75
N ILE A 253 -21.48 51.67 29.21
CA ILE A 253 -20.34 51.56 28.27
C ILE A 253 -19.07 51.08 28.99
N ARG A 254 -18.84 51.50 30.24
CA ARG A 254 -17.72 51.02 31.05
C ARG A 254 -17.85 49.54 31.34
N GLU A 255 -19.04 49.06 31.68
CA GLU A 255 -19.31 47.63 31.89
C GLU A 255 -19.11 46.83 30.60
N GLN A 256 -19.63 47.33 29.46
CA GLN A 256 -19.40 46.70 28.17
C GLN A 256 -17.91 46.67 27.83
N LEU A 257 -17.18 47.77 28.04
CA LEU A 257 -15.74 47.84 27.76
C LEU A 257 -14.93 46.87 28.62
N SER A 258 -15.31 46.68 29.89
CA SER A 258 -14.64 45.74 30.79
C SER A 258 -14.78 44.27 30.33
N LYS A 259 -15.81 43.93 29.55
CA LYS A 259 -16.12 42.61 29.03
C LYS A 259 -15.67 42.40 27.57
N VAL A 260 -15.20 43.47 26.89
CA VAL A 260 -14.83 43.42 25.46
C VAL A 260 -13.82 42.35 25.17
N ASP A 261 -12.77 42.24 25.98
CA ASP A 261 -11.71 41.22 25.74
C ASP A 261 -12.23 39.81 25.92
N GLU A 262 -13.10 39.57 26.89
CA GLU A 262 -13.73 38.29 27.13
C GLU A 262 -14.68 37.91 25.98
N VAL A 263 -15.54 38.84 25.56
CA VAL A 263 -16.47 38.63 24.43
C VAL A 263 -15.70 38.38 23.14
N ASN A 264 -14.70 39.20 22.85
CA ASN A 264 -13.89 39.06 21.64
C ASN A 264 -13.07 37.76 21.66
N ALA A 265 -12.54 37.29 22.82
CA ALA A 265 -11.90 36.01 22.97
C ALA A 265 -12.88 34.86 22.69
N ALA A 266 -14.11 34.95 23.23
CA ALA A 266 -15.16 33.96 22.98
C ALA A 266 -15.57 33.88 21.51
N VAL A 267 -15.75 35.04 20.85
CA VAL A 267 -16.06 35.08 19.40
C VAL A 267 -14.96 34.45 18.56
N ARG A 268 -13.68 34.77 18.84
CA ARG A 268 -12.55 34.17 18.13
C ARG A 268 -12.51 32.67 18.30
N GLU A 269 -12.73 32.14 19.51
CA GLU A 269 -12.73 30.72 19.80
C GLU A 269 -13.92 30.00 19.15
N ASN A 270 -15.10 30.58 19.19
CA ASN A 270 -16.29 30.04 18.50
C ASN A 270 -16.10 30.00 16.98
N LYS A 271 -15.55 31.07 16.39
CA LYS A 271 -15.23 31.13 14.95
C LYS A 271 -14.19 30.06 14.57
N ARG A 272 -13.11 29.96 15.37
CA ARG A 272 -12.09 28.91 15.20
C ARG A 272 -12.71 27.51 15.27
N GLY A 273 -13.57 27.27 16.26
CA GLY A 273 -14.27 26.00 16.40
C GLY A 273 -15.15 25.65 15.19
N ALA A 274 -15.88 26.67 14.66
CA ALA A 274 -16.69 26.50 13.46
C ALA A 274 -15.84 26.18 12.21
N GLU A 275 -14.72 26.86 12.02
CA GLU A 275 -13.79 26.61 10.93
C GLU A 275 -13.17 25.20 11.00
N ILE A 276 -12.76 24.76 12.21
CA ILE A 276 -12.23 23.41 12.42
C ILE A 276 -13.31 22.36 12.15
N LYS A 277 -14.55 22.57 12.61
CA LYS A 277 -15.68 21.66 12.32
C LYS A 277 -15.95 21.53 10.82
N ALA A 278 -15.92 22.63 10.08
CA ALA A 278 -16.12 22.62 8.63
C ALA A 278 -15.00 21.85 7.91
N LYS A 279 -13.74 22.10 8.29
CA LYS A 279 -12.58 21.36 7.75
C LYS A 279 -12.64 19.88 8.09
N LEU A 280 -13.02 19.56 9.33
CA LEU A 280 -13.16 18.15 9.77
C LEU A 280 -14.24 17.41 8.95
N ALA A 281 -15.39 18.04 8.72
CA ALA A 281 -16.46 17.46 7.91
C ALA A 281 -15.98 17.14 6.49
N LEU A 282 -15.30 18.11 5.84
CA LEU A 282 -14.75 17.94 4.50
C LEU A 282 -13.72 16.78 4.43
N GLN A 283 -12.80 16.75 5.42
CA GLN A 283 -11.76 15.71 5.45
C GLN A 283 -12.34 14.33 5.80
N ALA A 284 -13.37 14.27 6.63
CA ALA A 284 -14.06 13.01 6.94
C ALA A 284 -14.79 12.45 5.71
N GLU A 285 -15.45 13.29 4.93
CA GLU A 285 -16.09 12.90 3.67
C GLU A 285 -15.08 12.37 2.65
N ALA A 286 -13.93 13.06 2.48
CA ALA A 286 -12.87 12.59 1.59
C ALA A 286 -12.26 11.26 2.06
N TYR A 287 -12.09 11.05 3.36
CA TYR A 287 -11.62 9.78 3.92
C TYR A 287 -12.56 8.62 3.61
N GLU A 288 -13.86 8.82 3.77
CA GLU A 288 -14.88 7.81 3.44
C GLU A 288 -14.97 7.55 1.94
N ALA A 289 -14.83 8.58 1.10
CA ALA A 289 -14.78 8.42 -0.35
C ALA A 289 -13.61 7.50 -0.76
N HIS A 290 -12.40 7.79 -0.31
CA HIS A 290 -11.23 6.93 -0.61
C HIS A 290 -11.36 5.51 -0.01
N SER A 291 -12.03 5.36 1.12
CA SER A 291 -12.31 4.04 1.69
C SER A 291 -13.24 3.24 0.79
N THR A 292 -14.25 3.88 0.21
CA THR A 292 -15.17 3.25 -0.75
C THR A 292 -14.45 2.87 -2.04
N GLU A 293 -13.62 3.75 -2.59
CA GLU A 293 -12.82 3.47 -3.80
C GLU A 293 -11.87 2.29 -3.60
N LEU A 294 -11.28 2.15 -2.40
CA LEU A 294 -10.44 0.98 -2.07
C LEU A 294 -11.23 -0.34 -2.02
N GLU A 295 -12.48 -0.30 -1.55
CA GLU A 295 -13.36 -1.49 -1.61
C GLU A 295 -13.75 -1.83 -3.06
N ASP A 296 -13.98 -0.83 -3.91
CA ASP A 296 -14.23 -1.02 -5.34
C ASP A 296 -13.03 -1.67 -6.04
N ILE A 297 -11.80 -1.25 -5.73
CA ILE A 297 -10.58 -1.89 -6.25
C ILE A 297 -10.49 -3.35 -5.81
N LYS A 298 -10.80 -3.67 -4.57
CA LYS A 298 -10.84 -5.06 -4.09
C LYS A 298 -11.87 -5.88 -4.85
N GLN A 299 -13.05 -5.30 -5.12
CA GLN A 299 -14.10 -5.96 -5.90
C GLN A 299 -13.63 -6.22 -7.34
N GLN A 300 -13.03 -5.24 -8.00
CA GLN A 300 -12.48 -5.39 -9.35
C GLN A 300 -11.42 -6.49 -9.42
N ARG A 301 -10.55 -6.61 -8.38
CA ARG A 301 -9.58 -7.72 -8.29
C ARG A 301 -10.27 -9.07 -8.18
N ARG A 302 -11.31 -9.18 -7.34
CA ARG A 302 -12.13 -10.41 -7.22
C ARG A 302 -12.76 -10.78 -8.56
N ASP A 303 -13.30 -9.81 -9.26
CA ASP A 303 -13.95 -10.03 -10.55
C ASP A 303 -12.95 -10.52 -11.62
N ARG A 304 -11.75 -9.92 -11.69
CA ARG A 304 -10.66 -10.39 -12.58
C ARG A 304 -10.22 -11.81 -12.23
N LEU A 305 -10.10 -12.13 -10.94
CA LEU A 305 -9.73 -13.46 -10.47
C LEU A 305 -10.83 -14.49 -10.77
N SER A 306 -12.10 -14.13 -10.58
CA SER A 306 -13.25 -15.00 -10.84
C SER A 306 -13.47 -15.29 -12.32
N ALA A 307 -13.15 -14.33 -13.19
CA ALA A 307 -13.21 -14.50 -14.65
C ALA A 307 -12.08 -15.40 -15.18
N THR A 308 -11.05 -15.69 -14.38
CA THR A 308 -9.89 -16.47 -14.80
C THR A 308 -10.18 -17.96 -14.67
N PRO A 309 -10.03 -18.79 -15.74
CA PRO A 309 -10.19 -20.23 -15.65
C PRO A 309 -9.02 -20.84 -14.82
N TRP A 310 -9.34 -21.40 -13.68
CA TRP A 310 -8.38 -22.06 -12.83
C TRP A 310 -8.07 -23.47 -13.33
N PRO A 311 -6.83 -23.98 -13.15
CA PRO A 311 -6.38 -25.27 -13.67
C PRO A 311 -7.04 -26.48 -13.00
N ILE A 312 -7.57 -26.28 -11.83
CA ILE A 312 -8.23 -27.32 -11.04
C ILE A 312 -9.42 -26.72 -10.30
N GLU A 313 -10.50 -27.49 -10.24
CA GLU A 313 -11.70 -27.10 -9.50
C GLU A 313 -11.39 -26.89 -8.01
N GLY A 314 -11.87 -25.79 -7.46
CA GLY A 314 -11.65 -25.38 -6.08
C GLY A 314 -10.37 -24.58 -5.83
N LEU A 315 -9.51 -24.39 -6.83
CA LEU A 315 -8.38 -23.45 -6.74
C LEU A 315 -8.91 -22.02 -6.92
N GLY A 316 -8.42 -21.08 -6.12
CA GLY A 316 -8.82 -19.69 -6.17
C GLY A 316 -7.81 -18.79 -5.48
N MET A 317 -8.26 -17.56 -5.22
CA MET A 317 -7.53 -16.59 -4.40
C MET A 317 -8.52 -15.90 -3.44
N ASP A 318 -8.04 -15.56 -2.24
CA ASP A 318 -8.78 -14.75 -1.29
C ASP A 318 -8.72 -13.24 -1.65
N GLU A 319 -9.35 -12.41 -0.82
CA GLU A 319 -9.41 -10.94 -1.00
C GLU A 319 -8.04 -10.27 -0.97
N ASP A 320 -7.08 -10.85 -0.25
CA ASP A 320 -5.71 -10.37 -0.15
C ASP A 320 -4.81 -10.88 -1.28
N GLY A 321 -5.36 -11.73 -2.16
CA GLY A 321 -4.64 -12.32 -3.29
C GLY A 321 -3.77 -13.52 -2.90
N ASN A 322 -4.01 -14.12 -1.73
CA ASN A 322 -3.38 -15.37 -1.36
C ASN A 322 -4.08 -16.55 -2.03
N VAL A 323 -3.32 -17.58 -2.37
CA VAL A 323 -3.85 -18.78 -3.02
C VAL A 323 -4.70 -19.58 -2.05
N THR A 324 -5.88 -20.03 -2.50
CA THR A 324 -6.80 -20.89 -1.75
C THR A 324 -7.12 -22.15 -2.53
N TYR A 325 -7.44 -23.22 -1.83
CA TYR A 325 -7.98 -24.44 -2.40
C TYR A 325 -9.20 -24.88 -1.61
N LYS A 326 -10.37 -24.94 -2.26
CA LYS A 326 -11.67 -25.23 -1.61
C LYS A 326 -11.93 -24.31 -0.41
N ASP A 327 -11.70 -23.01 -0.63
CA ASP A 327 -11.86 -21.93 0.34
C ASP A 327 -10.91 -22.00 1.56
N LEU A 328 -9.95 -22.92 1.58
CA LEU A 328 -8.90 -23.01 2.60
C LEU A 328 -7.60 -22.39 2.08
N PRO A 329 -6.82 -21.71 2.95
CA PRO A 329 -5.49 -21.26 2.61
C PRO A 329 -4.61 -22.37 2.04
N PHE A 330 -3.84 -22.06 1.00
CA PHE A 330 -2.96 -23.04 0.35
C PHE A 330 -1.64 -23.16 1.12
N ASP A 331 -1.68 -23.85 2.26
CA ASP A 331 -0.53 -24.09 3.12
C ASP A 331 -0.58 -25.48 3.79
N GLU A 332 0.55 -25.86 4.41
CA GLU A 332 0.71 -27.17 5.08
C GLU A 332 -0.09 -27.29 6.38
N ASP A 333 -0.59 -26.17 6.96
CA ASP A 333 -1.41 -26.17 8.16
C ASP A 333 -2.87 -26.55 7.87
N GLN A 334 -3.33 -26.28 6.65
CA GLN A 334 -4.73 -26.44 6.25
C GLN A 334 -4.93 -27.63 5.29
N LEU A 335 -3.93 -27.96 4.49
CA LEU A 335 -4.02 -28.97 3.45
C LEU A 335 -2.99 -30.10 3.68
N SER A 336 -3.40 -31.34 3.37
CA SER A 336 -2.46 -32.44 3.39
C SER A 336 -1.39 -32.29 2.31
N SER A 337 -0.18 -32.83 2.57
CA SER A 337 0.93 -32.80 1.60
C SER A 337 0.53 -33.38 0.24
N LYS A 338 -0.36 -34.39 0.21
CA LYS A 338 -0.92 -34.96 -1.03
C LYS A 338 -1.78 -33.95 -1.79
N GLN A 339 -2.64 -33.19 -1.10
CA GLN A 339 -3.47 -32.15 -1.73
C GLN A 339 -2.58 -31.04 -2.31
N ILE A 340 -1.62 -30.57 -1.51
CA ILE A 340 -0.66 -29.54 -1.92
C ILE A 340 0.09 -30.00 -3.19
N ALA A 341 0.67 -31.19 -3.16
CA ALA A 341 1.43 -31.71 -4.29
C ALA A 341 0.57 -31.88 -5.55
N ARG A 342 -0.66 -32.38 -5.42
CA ARG A 342 -1.60 -32.54 -6.53
C ARG A 342 -2.02 -31.18 -7.12
N VAL A 343 -2.39 -30.22 -6.28
CA VAL A 343 -2.82 -28.89 -6.73
C VAL A 343 -1.66 -28.14 -7.38
N SER A 344 -0.47 -28.20 -6.77
CA SER A 344 0.73 -27.56 -7.31
C SER A 344 1.14 -28.16 -8.67
N ALA A 345 1.05 -29.49 -8.83
CA ALA A 345 1.30 -30.13 -10.11
C ALA A 345 0.28 -29.70 -11.18
N ALA A 346 -1.02 -29.62 -10.82
CA ALA A 346 -2.06 -29.13 -11.72
C ALA A 346 -1.85 -27.66 -12.14
N ILE A 347 -1.38 -26.81 -11.22
CA ILE A 347 -0.95 -25.45 -11.56
C ILE A 347 0.19 -25.50 -12.59
N GLY A 348 1.22 -26.31 -12.35
CA GLY A 348 2.33 -26.49 -13.27
C GLY A 348 1.89 -26.91 -14.67
N PHE A 349 1.00 -27.91 -14.78
CA PHE A 349 0.46 -28.35 -16.08
C PHE A 349 -0.39 -27.30 -16.80
N SER A 350 -0.97 -26.38 -16.05
CA SER A 350 -1.80 -25.31 -16.63
C SER A 350 -0.99 -24.13 -17.14
N LEU A 351 0.31 -24.11 -16.89
CA LEU A 351 1.19 -23.13 -17.51
C LEU A 351 1.01 -23.28 -19.01
N ALA A 352 0.32 -22.31 -19.63
CA ALA A 352 -0.04 -22.38 -21.02
C ALA A 352 1.22 -22.64 -21.84
N PRO A 353 1.28 -23.72 -22.61
CA PRO A 353 2.45 -23.96 -23.41
C PRO A 353 2.45 -22.92 -24.54
N GLU A 354 3.34 -21.95 -24.45
CA GLU A 354 3.82 -21.29 -25.65
C GLU A 354 4.25 -22.37 -26.63
N PRO A 355 4.00 -22.25 -27.93
CA PRO A 355 4.32 -23.30 -28.91
C PRO A 355 5.78 -23.77 -28.85
N GLU A 356 6.66 -22.94 -28.33
CA GLU A 356 8.11 -23.19 -28.22
C GLU A 356 8.53 -23.71 -26.84
N MET A 357 7.63 -23.76 -25.85
CA MET A 357 7.95 -24.14 -24.46
C MET A 357 8.23 -25.65 -24.34
N LEU A 358 9.27 -25.98 -23.58
CA LEU A 358 9.60 -27.37 -23.25
C LEU A 358 8.69 -27.87 -22.12
N GLN A 359 8.01 -28.97 -22.36
CA GLN A 359 7.05 -29.56 -21.41
C GLN A 359 7.77 -30.52 -20.44
N VAL A 360 8.55 -29.94 -19.53
CA VAL A 360 9.29 -30.65 -18.49
C VAL A 360 9.02 -30.05 -17.14
N MET A 361 8.63 -30.85 -16.17
CA MET A 361 8.42 -30.49 -14.80
C MET A 361 9.40 -31.20 -13.87
N LEU A 362 10.04 -30.46 -12.98
CA LEU A 362 11.00 -30.99 -12.02
C LEU A 362 10.37 -31.00 -10.63
N ILE A 363 10.16 -32.17 -10.05
CA ILE A 363 9.58 -32.33 -8.71
C ILE A 363 10.64 -32.86 -7.76
N ARG A 364 11.05 -32.07 -6.80
CA ARG A 364 11.96 -32.48 -5.72
C ARG A 364 11.17 -33.07 -4.57
N ASN A 365 11.81 -33.90 -3.76
CA ASN A 365 11.19 -34.54 -2.60
C ASN A 365 9.92 -35.34 -2.95
N GLY A 366 9.98 -36.16 -3.99
CA GLY A 366 8.86 -37.00 -4.43
C GLY A 366 8.37 -38.01 -3.41
N SER A 367 9.08 -38.21 -2.29
CA SER A 367 8.63 -39.01 -1.14
C SER A 367 7.33 -38.54 -0.50
N LEU A 368 6.87 -37.32 -0.82
CA LEU A 368 5.58 -36.80 -0.40
C LEU A 368 4.40 -37.40 -1.16
N PHE A 369 4.65 -38.09 -2.28
CA PHE A 369 3.62 -38.75 -3.08
C PHE A 369 3.54 -40.24 -2.72
N ASP A 370 2.37 -40.72 -2.35
CA ASP A 370 2.10 -42.15 -2.25
C ASP A 370 1.99 -42.78 -3.65
N LYS A 371 1.94 -44.10 -3.71
CA LYS A 371 1.85 -44.84 -4.98
C LYS A 371 0.66 -44.47 -5.84
N ASN A 372 -0.48 -44.15 -5.21
CA ASN A 372 -1.71 -43.74 -5.92
C ASN A 372 -1.55 -42.36 -6.50
N ALA A 373 -1.00 -41.40 -5.71
CA ALA A 373 -0.73 -40.06 -6.17
C ALA A 373 0.30 -40.03 -7.33
N LEU A 374 1.31 -40.90 -7.30
CA LEU A 374 2.26 -41.04 -8.40
C LEU A 374 1.60 -41.59 -9.67
N ALA A 375 0.67 -42.54 -9.53
CA ALA A 375 -0.07 -43.08 -10.67
C ALA A 375 -1.01 -42.02 -11.29
N GLU A 376 -1.72 -41.27 -10.45
CA GLU A 376 -2.56 -40.13 -10.89
C GLU A 376 -1.70 -39.07 -11.61
N LEU A 377 -0.55 -38.71 -11.04
CA LEU A 377 0.38 -37.71 -11.60
C LEU A 377 0.93 -38.20 -12.98
N ALA A 378 1.31 -39.46 -13.08
CA ALA A 378 1.79 -40.03 -14.33
C ALA A 378 0.70 -40.08 -15.41
N ALA A 379 -0.53 -40.44 -15.02
CA ALA A 379 -1.67 -40.45 -15.93
C ALA A 379 -2.00 -39.06 -16.46
N GLU A 380 -1.97 -38.06 -15.59
CA GLU A 380 -2.22 -36.67 -15.96
C GLU A 380 -1.09 -36.13 -16.85
N ALA A 381 0.17 -36.35 -16.48
CA ALA A 381 1.32 -35.99 -17.32
C ALA A 381 1.23 -36.58 -18.72
N LYS A 382 0.82 -37.87 -18.83
CA LYS A 382 0.59 -38.51 -20.11
C LYS A 382 -0.55 -37.87 -20.90
N ARG A 383 -1.64 -37.50 -20.21
CA ARG A 383 -2.81 -36.86 -20.85
C ARG A 383 -2.46 -35.48 -21.45
N VAL A 384 -1.61 -34.73 -20.78
CA VAL A 384 -1.21 -33.37 -21.20
C VAL A 384 0.10 -33.33 -21.98
N GLY A 385 0.79 -34.49 -22.16
CA GLY A 385 2.02 -34.59 -22.93
C GLY A 385 3.26 -34.05 -22.21
N TRP A 386 3.27 -34.03 -20.88
CA TRP A 386 4.39 -33.55 -20.08
C TRP A 386 5.32 -34.65 -19.64
N LEU A 387 6.62 -34.37 -19.54
CA LEU A 387 7.61 -35.17 -18.85
C LEU A 387 7.79 -34.66 -17.43
N ILE A 388 7.66 -35.54 -16.45
CA ILE A 388 7.97 -35.25 -15.05
C ILE A 388 9.24 -35.98 -14.65
N LEU A 389 10.21 -35.26 -14.09
CA LEU A 389 11.32 -35.86 -13.39
C LEU A 389 11.07 -35.73 -11.88
N LEU A 390 11.04 -36.88 -11.20
CA LEU A 390 10.69 -36.97 -9.78
C LEU A 390 11.88 -37.49 -8.97
N GLU A 391 12.39 -36.71 -8.04
CA GLU A 391 13.47 -37.08 -7.14
C GLU A 391 12.92 -37.94 -5.98
N LEU A 392 13.47 -39.18 -5.84
CA LEU A 392 13.15 -40.10 -4.76
C LEU A 392 14.38 -40.42 -3.92
N VAL A 393 14.17 -40.74 -2.65
CA VAL A 393 15.19 -41.28 -1.78
C VAL A 393 15.08 -42.82 -1.81
N GLY A 394 16.18 -43.51 -2.09
CA GLY A 394 16.21 -44.97 -2.24
C GLY A 394 16.59 -45.42 -3.65
N GLU A 395 16.68 -46.71 -3.86
CA GLU A 395 17.07 -47.31 -5.15
C GLU A 395 15.87 -47.63 -6.07
N ASP A 396 14.65 -47.26 -5.66
CA ASP A 396 13.40 -47.50 -6.42
C ASP A 396 13.19 -46.42 -7.49
N GLY A 397 14.15 -46.22 -8.39
CA GLY A 397 14.07 -45.22 -9.47
C GLY A 397 14.27 -45.86 -10.85
N ASP A 398 13.69 -45.21 -11.87
CA ASP A 398 13.95 -45.58 -13.29
C ASP A 398 15.41 -45.24 -13.65
N VAL A 399 15.94 -44.21 -13.01
CA VAL A 399 17.34 -43.78 -13.06
C VAL A 399 17.87 -43.73 -11.62
N VAL A 400 18.90 -44.53 -11.33
CA VAL A 400 19.50 -44.56 -9.99
C VAL A 400 20.87 -43.90 -10.02
N MET A 401 21.06 -42.88 -9.19
CA MET A 401 22.32 -42.14 -9.05
C MET A 401 23.18 -42.75 -7.94
N ILE A 402 24.46 -43.04 -8.24
CA ILE A 402 25.47 -43.49 -7.28
C ILE A 402 26.76 -42.70 -7.56
N ASP A 403 27.29 -42.04 -6.54
CA ASP A 403 28.55 -41.27 -6.60
C ASP A 403 28.67 -40.30 -7.80
N GLY A 404 27.55 -39.71 -8.22
CA GLY A 404 27.50 -38.77 -9.34
C GLY A 404 27.52 -39.42 -10.72
N GLN A 405 27.16 -40.69 -10.81
CA GLN A 405 26.99 -41.48 -12.04
C GLN A 405 25.64 -42.18 -12.02
N VAL A 406 25.18 -42.61 -13.20
CA VAL A 406 24.01 -43.50 -13.33
C VAL A 406 24.45 -44.93 -13.07
N LYS A 407 23.71 -45.64 -12.22
CA LYS A 407 23.97 -47.07 -11.91
C LYS A 407 23.87 -47.92 -13.19
N GLY A 408 24.97 -48.52 -13.63
CA GLY A 408 25.01 -49.38 -14.81
C GLY A 408 25.31 -48.67 -16.12
N ALA A 409 25.70 -47.39 -16.09
CA ALA A 409 26.21 -46.68 -17.25
C ALA A 409 27.71 -46.94 -17.48
#